data_ba091c9619a0b34feca8f983d8f01a13
#
_entry.id   ba091c9619a0b34feca8f983d8f01a13
#
_cell.length_a   1.000
_cell.length_b   1.000
_cell.length_c   1.000
_cell.angle_alpha   90.00
_cell.angle_beta   90.00
_cell.angle_gamma   90.00
#
_symmetry.space_group_name_H-M   'P 1'
#
loop_
_entity.id
_entity.type
_entity.pdbx_description
1 polymer ?
#
loop_
_entity_poly.entity_id
_entity_poly.type
_entity_poly.pdbx_seq_one_letter_code
_entity_poly.pdbx_strand_id
1 'polypeptide(L)'
;MCEQSQEQVNDALLHKVRHSLAHVLAEAVLQIRPNAKLAFGPPVENGFYYDFDFGDEPIGEADLPEVENRMRKIIKKNVPFVREEKSIDDAIRYLEDRGEIYKVEYARELASSGQLSSGTISFYTSGDFTDMCEGPHVEHTGQIPPDGFTLDRISGSYWRGDEKRPMLTRIYGLAFPSKAELEDYRERRRLAMERDHRRLGVELELFLLDEEIGAGIPLWLPAGTVIRDELEKWAREVEFRAGYDRVSTPAIAKGDLYRRSGHLPYYKDSMFPPMIMDEEVDYYLRPMNCPHHHKVYAARPRSYRELPLRLAEYGQDFRYEKHGSLAGLLRVRAMTMNDAHIYCTPDQVESEFRAVMDMYHYYYDHLRFGNFRVRLSLHDPESDKFVDNREAWERTEATVREVLDHLGVHFEEERGEAAFYGPKVDIQVKNLLGREETVSTCQLDFVMAERFDLTYVDQDGQLKRPYIIHRAPLSTHERMISFLIEFYGGAFPTWMAPEQVRIVPVNAEVVDFAMSLRDRLREDLFRVTVDQSGETFNKKIRNAVTRKIPNIWVIGNREKADGAITWRRYCAKEQVTVDAARAHEMLRTMRATRLMDNFADVSLPS
;
A
#
# COMPACT_ATOMS: atom_id res chain seq x y z
N MET A 1 -20.52 -19.09 -8.05
CA MET A 1 -21.41 -19.40 -6.90
C MET A 1 -20.91 -20.57 -6.04
N CYS A 2 -20.35 -21.67 -6.59
CA CYS A 2 -19.89 -22.80 -5.76
C CYS A 2 -18.54 -22.53 -5.04
N GLU A 3 -17.61 -21.82 -5.68
CA GLU A 3 -16.29 -21.49 -5.10
C GLU A 3 -16.39 -20.40 -4.02
N GLN A 4 -17.17 -19.35 -4.24
CA GLN A 4 -17.39 -18.31 -3.24
C GLN A 4 -18.08 -18.82 -1.97
N SER A 5 -18.97 -19.81 -2.09
CA SER A 5 -19.59 -20.43 -0.90
C SER A 5 -18.62 -21.31 -0.12
N GLN A 6 -17.64 -21.94 -0.77
CA GLN A 6 -16.62 -22.77 -0.13
C GLN A 6 -15.56 -21.92 0.60
N GLU A 7 -15.16 -20.80 -0.01
CA GLU A 7 -14.22 -19.84 0.57
C GLU A 7 -14.80 -19.21 1.85
N GLN A 8 -16.05 -18.75 1.81
CA GLN A 8 -16.75 -18.21 2.99
C GLN A 8 -16.89 -19.24 4.12
N VAL A 9 -17.12 -20.51 3.81
CA VAL A 9 -17.20 -21.60 4.81
C VAL A 9 -15.83 -21.85 5.44
N ASN A 10 -14.76 -21.84 4.64
CA ASN A 10 -13.39 -22.00 5.12
C ASN A 10 -12.95 -20.85 6.03
N ASP A 11 -13.29 -19.61 5.66
CA ASP A 11 -12.98 -18.42 6.47
C ASP A 11 -13.71 -18.44 7.82
N ALA A 12 -14.99 -18.84 7.84
CA ALA A 12 -15.74 -18.98 9.07
C ALA A 12 -15.18 -20.08 9.98
N LEU A 13 -14.69 -21.18 9.41
CA LEU A 13 -14.01 -22.24 10.18
C LEU A 13 -12.67 -21.74 10.71
N LEU A 14 -11.88 -21.06 9.90
CA LEU A 14 -10.58 -20.52 10.31
C LEU A 14 -10.72 -19.49 11.44
N HIS A 15 -11.76 -18.66 11.40
CA HIS A 15 -12.09 -17.73 12.48
C HIS A 15 -12.34 -18.49 13.80
N LYS A 16 -13.13 -19.59 13.78
CA LYS A 16 -13.34 -20.45 14.97
C LYS A 16 -12.04 -21.08 15.46
N VAL A 17 -11.19 -21.56 14.54
CA VAL A 17 -9.87 -22.13 14.85
C VAL A 17 -8.99 -21.09 15.58
N ARG A 18 -8.90 -19.89 15.06
CA ARG A 18 -8.12 -18.78 15.63
C ARG A 18 -8.61 -18.41 17.03
N HIS A 19 -9.93 -18.31 17.22
CA HIS A 19 -10.53 -18.02 18.52
C HIS A 19 -10.26 -19.15 19.53
N SER A 20 -10.40 -20.39 19.11
CA SER A 20 -10.11 -21.54 19.96
C SER A 20 -8.64 -21.65 20.33
N LEU A 21 -7.72 -21.26 19.42
CA LEU A 21 -6.29 -21.18 19.72
C LEU A 21 -5.96 -20.12 20.78
N ALA A 22 -6.71 -19.01 20.85
CA ALA A 22 -6.55 -18.04 21.93
C ALA A 22 -6.86 -18.64 23.31
N HIS A 23 -7.91 -19.46 23.42
CA HIS A 23 -8.21 -20.20 24.65
C HIS A 23 -7.17 -21.27 24.96
N VAL A 24 -6.70 -22.01 23.94
CA VAL A 24 -5.63 -23.01 24.13
C VAL A 24 -4.32 -22.33 24.57
N LEU A 25 -4.03 -21.11 24.09
CA LEU A 25 -2.91 -20.30 24.55
C LEU A 25 -3.07 -19.93 26.02
N ALA A 26 -4.25 -19.44 26.42
CA ALA A 26 -4.52 -19.07 27.82
C ALA A 26 -4.35 -20.29 28.76
N GLU A 27 -4.91 -21.46 28.40
CA GLU A 27 -4.71 -22.70 29.15
C GLU A 27 -3.23 -23.10 29.26
N ALA A 28 -2.50 -23.04 28.16
CA ALA A 28 -1.07 -23.38 28.11
C ALA A 28 -0.21 -22.45 28.98
N VAL A 29 -0.52 -21.16 28.99
CA VAL A 29 0.15 -20.16 29.83
C VAL A 29 -0.13 -20.40 31.30
N LEU A 30 -1.37 -20.68 31.71
CA LEU A 30 -1.72 -20.98 33.10
C LEU A 30 -1.04 -22.27 33.61
N GLN A 31 -0.73 -23.22 32.73
CA GLN A 31 0.05 -24.42 33.13
C GLN A 31 1.52 -24.10 33.45
N ILE A 32 2.05 -22.94 32.99
CA ILE A 32 3.43 -22.49 33.23
C ILE A 32 3.46 -21.39 34.29
N ARG A 33 2.46 -20.53 34.31
CA ARG A 33 2.28 -19.39 35.22
C ARG A 33 0.87 -19.43 35.84
N PRO A 34 0.65 -20.25 36.84
CA PRO A 34 -0.69 -20.43 37.43
C PRO A 34 -1.31 -19.17 38.04
N ASN A 35 -0.46 -18.18 38.39
CA ASN A 35 -0.89 -16.92 39.00
C ASN A 35 -1.19 -15.81 37.97
N ALA A 36 -0.95 -16.06 36.68
CA ALA A 36 -1.25 -15.08 35.63
C ALA A 36 -2.74 -14.74 35.61
N LYS A 37 -3.05 -13.45 35.44
CA LYS A 37 -4.44 -12.98 35.31
C LYS A 37 -4.77 -12.87 33.82
N LEU A 38 -5.93 -13.36 33.46
CA LEU A 38 -6.42 -13.39 32.10
C LEU A 38 -7.20 -12.11 31.78
N ALA A 39 -6.94 -11.52 30.63
CA ALA A 39 -7.79 -10.46 30.07
C ALA A 39 -8.61 -11.00 28.89
N PHE A 40 -8.26 -10.68 27.66
CA PHE A 40 -9.00 -11.13 26.47
C PHE A 40 -8.09 -11.64 25.37
N GLY A 41 -8.65 -12.54 24.53
CA GLY A 41 -7.95 -13.14 23.41
C GLY A 41 -8.81 -13.30 22.16
N PRO A 42 -9.06 -12.23 21.38
CA PRO A 42 -9.81 -12.32 20.14
C PRO A 42 -8.98 -12.94 19.00
N PRO A 43 -9.65 -13.53 18.00
CA PRO A 43 -9.05 -13.83 16.72
C PRO A 43 -8.71 -12.52 15.97
N VAL A 44 -7.67 -12.57 15.15
CA VAL A 44 -7.28 -11.48 14.24
C VAL A 44 -7.06 -12.02 12.83
N GLU A 45 -6.89 -11.12 11.84
CA GLU A 45 -6.83 -11.45 10.42
C GLU A 45 -5.94 -12.66 10.05
N ASN A 46 -4.75 -12.78 10.65
CA ASN A 46 -3.79 -13.85 10.32
C ASN A 46 -3.46 -14.74 11.53
N GLY A 47 -4.25 -14.65 12.61
CA GLY A 47 -3.93 -15.40 13.81
C GLY A 47 -4.83 -15.05 14.99
N PHE A 48 -4.22 -14.98 16.15
CA PHE A 48 -4.88 -14.73 17.42
C PHE A 48 -3.91 -14.06 18.39
N TYR A 49 -4.42 -13.50 19.47
CA TYR A 49 -3.59 -13.12 20.61
C TYR A 49 -4.34 -13.39 21.92
N TYR A 50 -3.62 -13.26 23.03
CA TYR A 50 -4.22 -13.20 24.35
C TYR A 50 -3.41 -12.26 25.25
N ASP A 51 -4.12 -11.48 26.08
CA ASP A 51 -3.55 -10.52 27.02
C ASP A 51 -3.50 -11.09 28.43
N PHE A 52 -2.33 -10.99 29.06
CA PHE A 52 -2.02 -11.52 30.37
C PHE A 52 -1.45 -10.43 31.28
N ASP A 53 -1.79 -10.52 32.55
CA ASP A 53 -1.05 -9.84 33.62
C ASP A 53 -0.28 -10.92 34.41
N PHE A 54 1.03 -10.88 34.29
CA PHE A 54 1.95 -11.83 34.91
C PHE A 54 2.45 -11.39 36.31
N GLY A 55 2.10 -10.16 36.75
CA GLY A 55 2.70 -9.59 37.95
C GLY A 55 4.23 -9.65 37.90
N ASP A 56 4.84 -10.31 38.88
CA ASP A 56 6.31 -10.40 39.02
C ASP A 56 6.97 -11.55 38.23
N GLU A 57 6.18 -12.38 37.53
CA GLU A 57 6.68 -13.57 36.84
C GLU A 57 6.42 -13.51 35.29
N PRO A 58 7.01 -12.55 34.55
CA PRO A 58 6.74 -12.36 33.14
C PRO A 58 7.16 -13.57 32.27
N ILE A 59 6.49 -13.72 31.13
CA ILE A 59 6.90 -14.61 30.03
C ILE A 59 7.65 -13.78 28.99
N GLY A 60 8.82 -14.26 28.55
CA GLY A 60 9.61 -13.68 27.49
C GLY A 60 9.54 -14.48 26.18
N GLU A 61 10.12 -13.96 25.10
CA GLU A 61 10.16 -14.65 23.79
C GLU A 61 10.84 -16.02 23.87
N ALA A 62 11.80 -16.21 24.79
CA ALA A 62 12.48 -17.48 25.02
C ALA A 62 11.56 -18.59 25.54
N ASP A 63 10.44 -18.21 26.16
CA ASP A 63 9.45 -19.16 26.73
C ASP A 63 8.41 -19.63 25.69
N LEU A 64 8.27 -18.91 24.56
CA LEU A 64 7.26 -19.21 23.55
C LEU A 64 7.31 -20.64 23.00
N PRO A 65 8.47 -21.27 22.77
CA PRO A 65 8.53 -22.66 22.32
C PRO A 65 7.95 -23.65 23.35
N GLU A 66 8.10 -23.38 24.65
CA GLU A 66 7.50 -24.22 25.70
C GLU A 66 5.99 -24.07 25.73
N VAL A 67 5.49 -22.83 25.67
CA VAL A 67 4.05 -22.53 25.59
C VAL A 67 3.43 -23.23 24.38
N GLU A 68 4.04 -23.10 23.20
CA GLU A 68 3.59 -23.72 21.96
C GLU A 68 3.54 -25.27 22.06
N ASN A 69 4.54 -25.87 22.69
CA ASN A 69 4.56 -27.31 22.91
C ASN A 69 3.41 -27.76 23.82
N ARG A 70 3.06 -26.97 24.85
CA ARG A 70 1.89 -27.23 25.72
C ARG A 70 0.59 -27.08 24.96
N MET A 71 0.45 -26.05 24.12
CA MET A 71 -0.70 -25.87 23.24
C MET A 71 -0.91 -27.10 22.36
N ARG A 72 0.14 -27.65 21.73
CA ARG A 72 0.05 -28.88 20.94
C ARG A 72 -0.37 -30.11 21.77
N LYS A 73 0.04 -30.19 23.04
CA LYS A 73 -0.41 -31.25 23.93
C LYS A 73 -1.90 -31.12 24.29
N ILE A 74 -2.38 -29.91 24.52
CA ILE A 74 -3.80 -29.61 24.75
C ILE A 74 -4.64 -29.99 23.52
N ILE A 75 -4.22 -29.57 22.33
CA ILE A 75 -4.90 -29.92 21.08
C ILE A 75 -5.02 -31.44 20.89
N LYS A 76 -3.97 -32.20 21.19
CA LYS A 76 -3.97 -33.66 21.09
C LYS A 76 -4.92 -34.39 22.04
N LYS A 77 -5.36 -33.74 23.12
CA LYS A 77 -6.35 -34.32 24.04
C LYS A 77 -7.73 -34.47 23.39
N ASN A 78 -7.99 -33.74 22.32
CA ASN A 78 -9.25 -33.78 21.57
C ASN A 78 -10.49 -33.54 22.42
N VAL A 79 -10.45 -32.52 23.27
CA VAL A 79 -11.55 -32.20 24.22
C VAL A 79 -12.57 -31.26 23.57
N PRO A 80 -13.88 -31.38 23.89
CA PRO A 80 -14.91 -30.51 23.35
C PRO A 80 -14.84 -29.09 23.93
N PHE A 81 -15.32 -28.11 23.16
CA PHE A 81 -15.66 -26.78 23.63
C PHE A 81 -17.14 -26.75 24.02
N VAL A 82 -17.44 -26.62 25.32
CA VAL A 82 -18.80 -26.63 25.84
C VAL A 82 -19.21 -25.22 26.25
N ARG A 83 -20.27 -24.71 25.65
CA ARG A 83 -20.84 -23.39 25.96
C ARG A 83 -21.80 -23.51 27.15
N GLU A 84 -21.66 -22.63 28.13
CA GLU A 84 -22.55 -22.47 29.28
C GLU A 84 -22.94 -21.00 29.41
N GLU A 85 -24.17 -20.72 29.79
CA GLU A 85 -24.64 -19.37 30.13
C GLU A 85 -24.88 -19.25 31.63
N LYS A 86 -24.43 -18.17 32.24
CA LYS A 86 -24.66 -17.83 33.63
C LYS A 86 -25.42 -16.51 33.71
N SER A 87 -26.28 -16.36 34.74
CA SER A 87 -26.84 -15.04 35.05
C SER A 87 -25.69 -14.04 35.30
N ILE A 88 -25.93 -12.75 35.09
CA ILE A 88 -24.90 -11.72 35.30
C ILE A 88 -24.31 -11.80 36.70
N ASP A 89 -25.17 -11.96 37.73
CA ASP A 89 -24.74 -12.05 39.13
C ASP A 89 -23.93 -13.33 39.43
N ASP A 90 -24.30 -14.46 38.82
CA ASP A 90 -23.57 -15.71 38.98
C ASP A 90 -22.23 -15.66 38.22
N ALA A 91 -22.21 -15.03 37.06
CA ALA A 91 -20.98 -14.81 36.26
C ALA A 91 -19.97 -13.96 37.04
N ILE A 92 -20.41 -12.84 37.60
CA ILE A 92 -19.55 -11.94 38.38
C ILE A 92 -19.00 -12.68 39.60
N ARG A 93 -19.84 -13.39 40.37
CA ARG A 93 -19.38 -14.19 41.53
C ARG A 93 -18.37 -15.26 41.14
N TYR A 94 -18.66 -16.00 40.06
CA TYR A 94 -17.76 -17.02 39.52
C TYR A 94 -16.36 -16.44 39.14
N LEU A 95 -16.33 -15.27 38.53
CA LEU A 95 -15.07 -14.60 38.16
C LEU A 95 -14.33 -14.01 39.37
N GLU A 96 -15.06 -13.47 40.36
CA GLU A 96 -14.49 -12.97 41.63
C GLU A 96 -13.84 -14.10 42.44
N ASP A 97 -14.51 -15.25 42.58
CA ASP A 97 -13.98 -16.42 43.28
C ASP A 97 -12.68 -16.96 42.65
N ARG A 98 -12.49 -16.74 41.35
CA ARG A 98 -11.29 -17.11 40.61
C ARG A 98 -10.25 -15.98 40.54
N GLY A 99 -10.56 -14.79 41.04
CA GLY A 99 -9.69 -13.63 41.02
C GLY A 99 -9.41 -13.08 39.60
N GLU A 100 -10.34 -13.25 38.68
CA GLU A 100 -10.28 -12.79 37.30
C GLU A 100 -10.63 -11.29 37.18
N ILE A 101 -9.79 -10.42 37.71
CA ILE A 101 -10.06 -8.99 37.95
C ILE A 101 -10.49 -8.23 36.70
N TYR A 102 -9.85 -8.50 35.56
CA TYR A 102 -10.13 -7.82 34.27
C TYR A 102 -11.49 -8.23 33.70
N LYS A 103 -11.87 -9.49 33.87
CA LYS A 103 -13.18 -10.04 33.44
C LYS A 103 -14.30 -9.62 34.34
N VAL A 104 -14.06 -9.53 35.66
CA VAL A 104 -15.02 -8.96 36.63
C VAL A 104 -15.37 -7.51 36.26
N GLU A 105 -14.34 -6.69 35.96
CA GLU A 105 -14.56 -5.30 35.53
C GLU A 105 -15.45 -5.26 34.29
N TYR A 106 -15.13 -6.07 33.26
CA TYR A 106 -15.87 -6.11 32.02
C TYR A 106 -17.31 -6.64 32.20
N ALA A 107 -17.50 -7.68 32.99
CA ALA A 107 -18.83 -8.22 33.29
C ALA A 107 -19.74 -7.18 34.02
N ARG A 108 -19.19 -6.39 34.93
CA ARG A 108 -19.91 -5.30 35.62
C ARG A 108 -20.28 -4.17 34.65
N GLU A 109 -19.42 -3.86 33.69
CA GLU A 109 -19.71 -2.86 32.66
C GLU A 109 -20.81 -3.34 31.72
N LEU A 110 -20.75 -4.57 31.22
CA LEU A 110 -21.81 -5.17 30.43
C LEU A 110 -23.16 -5.13 31.17
N ALA A 111 -23.14 -5.40 32.47
CA ALA A 111 -24.34 -5.31 33.34
C ALA A 111 -24.92 -3.88 33.38
N SER A 112 -24.04 -2.85 33.38
CA SER A 112 -24.47 -1.46 33.52
C SER A 112 -24.85 -0.80 32.17
N SER A 113 -24.32 -1.31 31.05
CA SER A 113 -24.50 -0.72 29.72
C SER A 113 -25.85 -1.04 29.05
N GLY A 114 -26.59 -2.04 29.59
CA GLY A 114 -27.83 -2.54 28.98
C GLY A 114 -27.64 -3.25 27.63
N GLN A 115 -26.41 -3.54 27.23
CA GLN A 115 -26.09 -4.22 25.97
C GLN A 115 -26.45 -5.69 25.94
N LEU A 116 -26.62 -6.32 27.12
CA LEU A 116 -26.99 -7.72 27.23
C LEU A 116 -28.52 -7.90 27.15
N SER A 117 -29.04 -8.11 25.96
CA SER A 117 -30.47 -8.37 25.74
C SER A 117 -30.95 -9.67 26.36
N SER A 118 -30.05 -10.63 26.60
CA SER A 118 -30.36 -11.96 27.22
C SER A 118 -30.28 -11.98 28.73
N GLY A 119 -29.64 -10.99 29.38
CA GLY A 119 -29.40 -10.99 30.82
C GLY A 119 -28.42 -12.09 31.30
N THR A 120 -27.70 -12.74 30.39
CA THR A 120 -26.73 -13.82 30.67
C THR A 120 -25.37 -13.51 30.06
N ILE A 121 -24.31 -14.08 30.65
CA ILE A 121 -22.93 -14.04 30.14
C ILE A 121 -22.54 -15.48 29.80
N SER A 122 -21.97 -15.65 28.59
CA SER A 122 -21.51 -16.98 28.15
C SER A 122 -20.07 -17.27 28.56
N PHE A 123 -19.83 -18.55 28.82
CA PHE A 123 -18.56 -19.16 29.13
C PHE A 123 -18.33 -20.35 28.21
N TYR A 124 -17.06 -20.61 27.89
CA TYR A 124 -16.67 -21.81 27.17
C TYR A 124 -15.69 -22.62 28.02
N THR A 125 -15.97 -23.90 28.17
CA THR A 125 -15.13 -24.87 28.88
C THR A 125 -14.49 -25.84 27.90
N SER A 126 -13.18 -26.03 27.99
CA SER A 126 -12.41 -27.04 27.27
C SER A 126 -11.51 -27.80 28.23
N GLY A 127 -11.87 -29.05 28.54
CA GLY A 127 -11.20 -29.81 29.59
C GLY A 127 -11.36 -29.15 30.97
N ASP A 128 -10.24 -28.81 31.60
CA ASP A 128 -10.22 -28.17 32.93
C ASP A 128 -10.18 -26.62 32.83
N PHE A 129 -10.13 -26.08 31.63
CA PHE A 129 -10.05 -24.64 31.40
C PHE A 129 -11.41 -24.05 31.02
N THR A 130 -11.85 -23.02 31.77
CA THR A 130 -13.09 -22.27 31.50
C THR A 130 -12.79 -20.79 31.37
N ASP A 131 -13.32 -20.18 30.32
CA ASP A 131 -13.14 -18.76 30.04
C ASP A 131 -14.46 -18.05 29.69
N MET A 132 -14.58 -16.77 30.07
CA MET A 132 -15.67 -15.89 29.66
C MET A 132 -15.50 -15.49 28.22
N CYS A 133 -16.44 -15.87 27.36
CA CYS A 133 -16.32 -15.68 25.93
C CYS A 133 -17.67 -15.78 25.21
N GLU A 134 -17.86 -15.03 24.14
CA GLU A 134 -19.06 -15.08 23.30
C GLU A 134 -19.01 -16.18 22.22
N GLY A 135 -17.80 -16.65 21.88
CA GLY A 135 -17.60 -17.60 20.79
C GLY A 135 -17.59 -16.90 19.43
N PRO A 136 -17.77 -17.63 18.32
CA PRO A 136 -17.86 -19.09 18.25
C PRO A 136 -16.49 -19.80 18.33
N HIS A 137 -16.52 -21.08 18.75
CA HIS A 137 -15.36 -21.97 18.76
C HIS A 137 -15.55 -23.16 17.83
N VAL A 138 -14.46 -23.93 17.63
CA VAL A 138 -14.54 -25.26 17.03
C VAL A 138 -15.29 -26.22 18.00
N GLU A 139 -15.80 -27.34 17.50
CA GLU A 139 -16.54 -28.31 18.35
C GLU A 139 -15.63 -28.99 19.38
N HIS A 140 -14.38 -29.29 18.97
CA HIS A 140 -13.38 -29.90 19.85
C HIS A 140 -11.96 -29.51 19.40
N THR A 141 -11.00 -29.54 20.33
CA THR A 141 -9.61 -29.11 20.06
C THR A 141 -8.94 -29.87 18.91
N GLY A 142 -9.35 -31.11 18.63
CA GLY A 142 -8.82 -31.91 17.51
C GLY A 142 -9.14 -31.37 16.11
N GLN A 143 -10.04 -30.40 15.96
CA GLN A 143 -10.29 -29.71 14.70
C GLN A 143 -9.24 -28.61 14.41
N ILE A 144 -8.38 -28.29 15.37
CA ILE A 144 -7.31 -27.31 15.21
C ILE A 144 -6.11 -28.00 14.54
N PRO A 145 -5.63 -27.50 13.38
CA PRO A 145 -4.45 -28.04 12.72
C PRO A 145 -3.20 -27.89 13.61
N PRO A 146 -2.57 -28.97 14.10
CA PRO A 146 -1.48 -28.88 15.07
C PRO A 146 -0.20 -28.26 14.51
N ASP A 147 0.00 -28.31 13.20
CA ASP A 147 1.14 -27.74 12.48
C ASP A 147 0.77 -26.45 11.72
N GLY A 148 -0.50 -26.02 11.78
CA GLY A 148 -1.02 -24.82 11.13
C GLY A 148 -0.85 -23.54 11.94
N PHE A 149 -0.27 -23.59 13.15
CA PHE A 149 -0.07 -22.42 14.00
C PHE A 149 1.35 -22.33 14.56
N THR A 150 1.74 -21.13 14.98
CA THR A 150 2.96 -20.86 15.75
C THR A 150 2.76 -19.61 16.60
N LEU A 151 3.43 -19.53 17.74
CA LEU A 151 3.53 -18.27 18.49
C LEU A 151 4.54 -17.37 17.80
N ASP A 152 4.25 -16.08 17.74
CA ASP A 152 4.97 -15.15 16.88
C ASP A 152 5.83 -14.15 17.66
N ARG A 153 5.23 -13.43 18.61
CA ARG A 153 5.89 -12.35 19.35
C ARG A 153 5.14 -11.99 20.62
N ILE A 154 5.82 -11.19 21.44
CA ILE A 154 5.25 -10.58 22.65
C ILE A 154 5.28 -9.07 22.51
N SER A 155 4.26 -8.38 23.03
CA SER A 155 4.25 -6.92 23.15
C SER A 155 3.54 -6.47 24.43
N GLY A 156 3.82 -5.25 24.89
CA GLY A 156 3.00 -4.58 25.88
C GLY A 156 1.68 -4.08 25.27
N SER A 157 0.61 -4.11 26.08
CA SER A 157 -0.68 -3.53 25.71
C SER A 157 -1.34 -2.96 26.97
N TYR A 158 -1.65 -1.66 26.97
CA TYR A 158 -2.38 -1.10 28.09
C TYR A 158 -3.81 -1.62 28.15
N TRP A 159 -4.28 -1.96 29.35
CA TRP A 159 -5.66 -2.37 29.56
C TRP A 159 -6.63 -1.35 28.96
N ARG A 160 -7.44 -1.77 27.98
CA ARG A 160 -8.37 -0.92 27.21
C ARG A 160 -7.73 0.24 26.45
N GLY A 161 -6.44 0.15 26.16
CA GLY A 161 -5.72 1.19 25.42
C GLY A 161 -5.47 2.48 26.22
N ASP A 162 -5.71 2.46 27.53
CA ASP A 162 -5.51 3.62 28.40
C ASP A 162 -4.13 3.53 29.09
N GLU A 163 -3.22 4.44 28.75
CA GLU A 163 -1.85 4.52 29.29
C GLU A 163 -1.78 4.68 30.83
N LYS A 164 -2.88 5.08 31.46
CA LYS A 164 -2.99 5.21 32.92
C LYS A 164 -3.34 3.89 33.62
N ARG A 165 -3.67 2.86 32.85
CA ARG A 165 -4.05 1.54 33.34
C ARG A 165 -2.88 0.55 33.29
N PRO A 166 -3.01 -0.63 33.95
CA PRO A 166 -1.94 -1.61 33.93
C PRO A 166 -1.52 -2.01 32.50
N MET A 167 -0.22 -2.14 32.30
CA MET A 167 0.33 -2.67 31.07
C MET A 167 0.33 -4.19 31.12
N LEU A 168 -0.44 -4.82 30.23
CA LEU A 168 -0.53 -6.25 30.07
C LEU A 168 0.50 -6.77 29.07
N THR A 169 0.82 -8.04 29.15
CA THR A 169 1.65 -8.74 28.19
C THR A 169 0.75 -9.40 27.16
N ARG A 170 0.86 -9.01 25.89
CA ARG A 170 0.14 -9.59 24.77
C ARG A 170 1.01 -10.60 24.04
N ILE A 171 0.55 -11.86 23.97
CA ILE A 171 1.21 -12.93 23.21
C ILE A 171 0.45 -13.13 21.91
N TYR A 172 1.12 -12.96 20.76
CA TYR A 172 0.54 -13.18 19.44
C TYR A 172 0.86 -14.56 18.91
N GLY A 173 -0.10 -15.15 18.19
CA GLY A 173 0.08 -16.36 17.42
C GLY A 173 -0.44 -16.19 15.99
N LEU A 174 0.20 -16.87 15.05
CA LEU A 174 -0.24 -17.03 13.67
C LEU A 174 -1.03 -18.34 13.54
N ALA A 175 -2.09 -18.35 12.72
CA ALA A 175 -2.89 -19.55 12.47
C ALA A 175 -3.46 -19.59 11.05
N PHE A 176 -3.19 -20.70 10.37
CA PHE A 176 -3.53 -20.98 8.97
C PHE A 176 -4.12 -22.41 8.87
N PRO A 177 -4.87 -22.71 7.79
CA PRO A 177 -5.47 -24.04 7.59
C PRO A 177 -4.43 -25.17 7.52
N SER A 178 -3.21 -24.88 7.08
CA SER A 178 -2.15 -25.87 6.93
C SER A 178 -0.76 -25.32 7.28
N LYS A 179 0.17 -26.23 7.49
CA LYS A 179 1.60 -25.89 7.66
C LYS A 179 2.17 -25.19 6.43
N ALA A 180 1.77 -25.63 5.23
CA ALA A 180 2.26 -25.03 3.99
C ALA A 180 1.88 -23.55 3.86
N GLU A 181 0.63 -23.22 4.19
CA GLU A 181 0.14 -21.84 4.18
C GLU A 181 0.79 -20.98 5.28
N LEU A 182 1.02 -21.55 6.47
CA LEU A 182 1.75 -20.88 7.54
C LEU A 182 3.19 -20.54 7.10
N GLU A 183 3.92 -21.49 6.51
CA GLU A 183 5.29 -21.25 6.04
C GLU A 183 5.33 -20.27 4.87
N ASP A 184 4.38 -20.34 3.94
CA ASP A 184 4.24 -19.36 2.85
C ASP A 184 4.00 -17.94 3.41
N TYR A 185 3.11 -17.78 4.38
CA TYR A 185 2.89 -16.49 5.04
C TYR A 185 4.14 -15.98 5.76
N ARG A 186 4.86 -16.85 6.48
CA ARG A 186 6.12 -16.49 7.16
C ARG A 186 7.18 -16.03 6.16
N GLU A 187 7.31 -16.72 5.03
CA GLU A 187 8.25 -16.34 3.98
C GLU A 187 7.85 -15.01 3.33
N ARG A 188 6.57 -14.81 3.01
CA ARG A 188 6.07 -13.52 2.50
C ARG A 188 6.33 -12.39 3.50
N ARG A 189 6.12 -12.62 4.78
CA ARG A 189 6.39 -11.63 5.84
C ARG A 189 7.88 -11.33 5.96
N ARG A 190 8.76 -12.33 5.86
CA ARG A 190 10.20 -12.14 5.84
C ARG A 190 10.63 -11.28 4.66
N LEU A 191 10.14 -11.61 3.46
CA LEU A 191 10.40 -10.82 2.26
C LEU A 191 9.87 -9.39 2.36
N ALA A 192 8.68 -9.19 2.93
CA ALA A 192 8.11 -7.86 3.15
C ALA A 192 8.99 -7.03 4.09
N MET A 193 9.52 -7.61 5.17
CA MET A 193 10.45 -6.93 6.08
C MET A 193 11.80 -6.62 5.40
N GLU A 194 12.32 -7.54 4.60
CA GLU A 194 13.57 -7.35 3.85
C GLU A 194 13.44 -6.31 2.73
N ARG A 195 12.25 -6.18 2.15
CA ARG A 195 11.97 -5.26 1.03
C ARG A 195 11.23 -3.99 1.45
N ASP A 196 11.01 -3.78 2.74
CA ASP A 196 10.35 -2.57 3.25
C ASP A 196 11.00 -1.32 2.66
N HIS A 197 10.18 -0.48 2.00
CA HIS A 197 10.66 0.72 1.29
C HIS A 197 11.34 1.72 2.23
N ARG A 198 10.97 1.75 3.52
CA ARG A 198 11.59 2.63 4.52
C ARG A 198 13.04 2.22 4.79
N ARG A 199 13.28 0.91 4.87
CA ARG A 199 14.61 0.35 5.06
C ARG A 199 15.45 0.47 3.78
N LEU A 200 14.95 -0.06 2.65
CA LEU A 200 15.67 -0.01 1.38
C LEU A 200 15.88 1.42 0.88
N GLY A 201 14.94 2.33 1.15
CA GLY A 201 15.07 3.74 0.81
C GLY A 201 16.27 4.41 1.48
N VAL A 202 16.53 4.08 2.76
CA VAL A 202 17.73 4.56 3.49
C VAL A 202 18.99 3.85 3.00
N GLU A 203 18.97 2.52 2.87
CA GLU A 203 20.13 1.72 2.43
C GLU A 203 20.61 2.11 1.02
N LEU A 204 19.68 2.46 0.12
CA LEU A 204 19.96 2.86 -1.26
C LEU A 204 20.05 4.38 -1.45
N GLU A 205 19.92 5.16 -0.38
CA GLU A 205 19.98 6.63 -0.39
C GLU A 205 18.95 7.27 -1.35
N LEU A 206 17.69 6.77 -1.31
CA LEU A 206 16.63 7.24 -2.20
C LEU A 206 15.89 8.45 -1.65
N PHE A 207 15.57 8.46 -0.36
CA PHE A 207 14.87 9.56 0.31
C PHE A 207 15.24 9.62 1.79
N LEU A 208 14.87 10.74 2.40
CA LEU A 208 15.07 11.01 3.82
C LEU A 208 13.76 11.57 4.42
N LEU A 209 13.44 11.14 5.62
CA LEU A 209 12.42 11.77 6.48
C LEU A 209 13.17 12.45 7.61
N ASP A 210 13.06 13.77 7.70
CA ASP A 210 13.80 14.61 8.63
C ASP A 210 12.84 15.31 9.60
N GLU A 211 13.20 15.36 10.89
CA GLU A 211 12.34 15.95 11.93
C GLU A 211 12.21 17.46 11.79
N GLU A 212 13.24 18.15 11.31
CA GLU A 212 13.21 19.61 11.11
C GLU A 212 12.32 19.99 9.90
N ILE A 213 12.22 19.11 8.91
CA ILE A 213 11.30 19.29 7.76
C ILE A 213 9.86 18.94 8.17
N GLY A 214 9.71 17.91 9.00
CA GLY A 214 8.44 17.50 9.56
C GLY A 214 7.95 16.11 9.07
N ALA A 215 7.16 15.48 9.92
CA ALA A 215 6.66 14.14 9.67
C ALA A 215 5.79 14.05 8.42
N GLY A 216 6.07 13.07 7.56
CA GLY A 216 5.31 12.82 6.33
C GLY A 216 5.65 13.78 5.17
N ILE A 217 6.78 14.48 5.25
CA ILE A 217 7.29 15.36 4.19
C ILE A 217 8.64 14.80 3.72
N PRO A 218 8.68 13.90 2.72
CA PRO A 218 9.92 13.27 2.29
C PRO A 218 10.84 14.22 1.53
N LEU A 219 12.13 14.16 1.82
CA LEU A 219 13.19 14.74 1.02
C LEU A 219 13.71 13.70 0.05
N TRP A 220 13.63 13.98 -1.24
CA TRP A 220 14.18 13.10 -2.26
C TRP A 220 15.68 13.34 -2.41
N LEU A 221 16.47 12.29 -2.19
CA LEU A 221 17.90 12.30 -2.42
C LEU A 221 18.22 12.15 -3.93
N PRO A 222 19.46 12.41 -4.38
CA PRO A 222 19.79 12.35 -5.80
C PRO A 222 19.37 11.04 -6.50
N ALA A 223 19.55 9.89 -5.83
CA ALA A 223 19.16 8.60 -6.39
C ALA A 223 17.64 8.46 -6.55
N GLY A 224 16.86 8.87 -5.55
CA GLY A 224 15.39 8.84 -5.63
C GLY A 224 14.83 9.85 -6.63
N THR A 225 15.47 11.01 -6.74
CA THR A 225 15.11 12.03 -7.74
C THR A 225 15.22 11.48 -9.16
N VAL A 226 16.27 10.72 -9.47
CA VAL A 226 16.39 10.05 -10.79
C VAL A 226 15.20 9.14 -11.07
N ILE A 227 14.76 8.35 -10.11
CA ILE A 227 13.61 7.43 -10.30
C ILE A 227 12.33 8.25 -10.57
N ARG A 228 12.10 9.33 -9.83
CA ARG A 228 10.99 10.27 -10.08
C ARG A 228 11.02 10.83 -11.48
N ASP A 229 12.16 11.36 -11.89
CA ASP A 229 12.34 12.00 -13.19
C ASP A 229 12.09 11.04 -14.36
N GLU A 230 12.57 9.79 -14.24
CA GLU A 230 12.36 8.78 -15.29
C GLU A 230 10.88 8.32 -15.36
N LEU A 231 10.19 8.19 -14.21
CA LEU A 231 8.75 7.92 -14.19
C LEU A 231 7.95 9.07 -14.78
N GLU A 232 8.26 10.30 -14.39
CA GLU A 232 7.56 11.48 -14.89
C GLU A 232 7.81 11.68 -16.39
N LYS A 233 9.04 11.46 -16.86
CA LYS A 233 9.37 11.48 -18.29
C LYS A 233 8.55 10.45 -19.07
N TRP A 234 8.46 9.22 -18.57
CA TRP A 234 7.66 8.17 -19.20
C TRP A 234 6.18 8.54 -19.27
N ALA A 235 5.61 9.02 -18.15
CA ALA A 235 4.21 9.44 -18.11
C ALA A 235 3.94 10.59 -19.10
N ARG A 236 4.81 11.59 -19.17
CA ARG A 236 4.71 12.71 -20.12
C ARG A 236 4.67 12.23 -21.58
N GLU A 237 5.49 11.24 -21.93
CA GLU A 237 5.50 10.66 -23.27
C GLU A 237 4.22 9.90 -23.59
N VAL A 238 3.69 9.11 -22.64
CA VAL A 238 2.43 8.37 -22.81
C VAL A 238 1.26 9.33 -22.93
N GLU A 239 1.17 10.31 -22.04
CA GLU A 239 0.13 11.35 -22.03
C GLU A 239 0.13 12.16 -23.33
N PHE A 240 1.31 12.57 -23.83
CA PHE A 240 1.43 13.28 -25.08
C PHE A 240 0.86 12.46 -26.26
N ARG A 241 1.21 11.17 -26.34
CA ARG A 241 0.69 10.28 -27.40
C ARG A 241 -0.83 10.04 -27.26
N ALA A 242 -1.36 10.10 -26.05
CA ALA A 242 -2.79 9.98 -25.75
C ALA A 242 -3.56 11.31 -25.88
N GLY A 243 -2.91 12.40 -26.33
CA GLY A 243 -3.54 13.69 -26.59
C GLY A 243 -3.87 14.49 -25.33
N TYR A 244 -3.04 14.39 -24.28
CA TYR A 244 -3.15 15.24 -23.10
C TYR A 244 -2.34 16.52 -23.27
N ASP A 245 -2.95 17.66 -22.93
CA ASP A 245 -2.30 18.95 -22.78
C ASP A 245 -1.74 19.11 -21.37
N ARG A 246 -0.48 19.49 -21.26
CA ARG A 246 0.14 19.72 -19.95
C ARG A 246 -0.11 21.14 -19.45
N VAL A 247 -0.46 21.19 -18.16
CA VAL A 247 -0.58 22.45 -17.41
C VAL A 247 0.38 22.46 -16.22
N SER A 248 0.58 23.61 -15.63
CA SER A 248 1.32 23.79 -14.37
C SER A 248 0.61 24.85 -13.55
N THR A 249 0.19 24.47 -12.37
CA THR A 249 -0.62 25.33 -11.50
C THR A 249 0.02 25.50 -10.12
N PRO A 250 -0.23 26.62 -9.40
CA PRO A 250 0.41 26.90 -8.13
C PRO A 250 -0.10 25.97 -7.02
N ALA A 251 0.77 25.72 -6.02
CA ALA A 251 0.45 24.88 -4.88
C ALA A 251 -0.43 25.57 -3.81
N ILE A 252 -0.71 26.86 -3.97
CA ILE A 252 -1.51 27.66 -3.04
C ILE A 252 -2.62 28.41 -3.77
N ALA A 253 -3.75 28.61 -3.10
CA ALA A 253 -4.84 29.46 -3.60
C ALA A 253 -5.61 30.10 -2.45
N LYS A 254 -6.41 31.13 -2.77
CA LYS A 254 -7.34 31.74 -1.81
C LYS A 254 -8.40 30.73 -1.36
N GLY A 255 -8.84 30.85 -0.12
CA GLY A 255 -9.85 29.97 0.47
C GLY A 255 -11.18 29.94 -0.30
N ASP A 256 -11.52 31.02 -0.99
CA ASP A 256 -12.73 31.08 -1.82
C ASP A 256 -12.76 30.03 -2.93
N LEU A 257 -11.61 29.66 -3.51
CA LEU A 257 -11.52 28.58 -4.48
C LEU A 257 -11.96 27.25 -3.87
N TYR A 258 -11.56 26.98 -2.63
CA TYR A 258 -11.89 25.74 -1.90
C TYR A 258 -13.28 25.75 -1.29
N ARG A 259 -13.83 26.93 -0.94
CA ARG A 259 -15.25 27.09 -0.59
C ARG A 259 -16.12 26.81 -1.81
N ARG A 260 -15.78 27.36 -2.96
CA ARG A 260 -16.49 27.11 -4.23
C ARG A 260 -16.49 25.64 -4.61
N SER A 261 -15.35 24.97 -4.56
CA SER A 261 -15.23 23.54 -4.88
C SER A 261 -15.84 22.62 -3.82
N GLY A 262 -16.11 23.11 -2.61
CA GLY A 262 -16.63 22.33 -1.49
C GLY A 262 -15.56 21.55 -0.72
N HIS A 263 -14.28 21.73 -1.01
CA HIS A 263 -13.23 21.09 -0.21
C HIS A 263 -13.29 21.56 1.26
N LEU A 264 -13.52 22.85 1.51
CA LEU A 264 -13.57 23.38 2.87
C LEU A 264 -14.68 22.77 3.74
N PRO A 265 -15.94 22.56 3.31
CA PRO A 265 -16.90 21.85 4.15
C PRO A 265 -16.62 20.35 4.24
N TYR A 266 -16.33 19.66 3.12
CA TYR A 266 -16.27 18.19 3.08
C TYR A 266 -14.88 17.59 3.34
N TYR A 267 -13.82 18.37 3.20
CA TYR A 267 -12.43 17.89 3.27
C TYR A 267 -11.56 18.70 4.23
N LYS A 268 -12.17 19.59 5.03
CA LYS A 268 -11.49 20.56 5.91
C LYS A 268 -10.47 19.89 6.85
N ASP A 269 -10.84 18.77 7.45
CA ASP A 269 -10.00 18.07 8.43
C ASP A 269 -8.72 17.47 7.82
N SER A 270 -8.70 17.30 6.49
CA SER A 270 -7.54 16.85 5.73
C SER A 270 -6.76 18.00 5.06
N MET A 271 -7.12 19.23 5.29
CA MET A 271 -6.39 20.41 4.78
C MET A 271 -5.47 20.98 5.85
N PHE A 272 -4.30 21.46 5.42
CA PHE A 272 -3.47 22.27 6.31
C PHE A 272 -4.18 23.55 6.73
N PRO A 273 -3.92 24.06 7.95
CA PRO A 273 -4.50 25.33 8.40
C PRO A 273 -4.20 26.48 7.42
N PRO A 274 -5.08 27.49 7.32
CA PRO A 274 -4.87 28.61 6.42
C PRO A 274 -3.65 29.46 6.82
N MET A 275 -3.01 30.02 5.81
CA MET A 275 -2.08 31.12 5.93
C MET A 275 -2.88 32.42 5.80
N ILE A 276 -2.86 33.28 6.82
CA ILE A 276 -3.58 34.55 6.80
C ILE A 276 -2.63 35.62 6.27
N MET A 277 -3.05 36.28 5.19
CA MET A 277 -2.35 37.40 4.57
C MET A 277 -3.27 38.63 4.56
N ASP A 278 -2.69 39.83 4.73
CA ASP A 278 -3.39 41.13 4.61
C ASP A 278 -4.72 41.18 5.39
N GLU A 279 -4.66 40.94 6.71
CA GLU A 279 -5.69 41.03 7.74
C GLU A 279 -6.98 40.20 7.54
N GLU A 280 -7.35 39.79 6.32
CA GLU A 280 -8.63 39.06 6.08
C GLU A 280 -8.57 37.98 4.99
N VAL A 281 -7.46 37.82 4.25
CA VAL A 281 -7.43 36.88 3.12
C VAL A 281 -6.72 35.58 3.52
N ASP A 282 -7.50 34.52 3.55
CA ASP A 282 -6.98 33.18 3.83
C ASP A 282 -6.47 32.49 2.54
N TYR A 283 -5.25 31.96 2.61
CA TYR A 283 -4.66 31.09 1.59
C TYR A 283 -4.47 29.69 2.15
N TYR A 284 -4.65 28.69 1.31
CA TYR A 284 -4.46 27.29 1.66
C TYR A 284 -3.45 26.62 0.76
N LEU A 285 -2.70 25.66 1.29
CA LEU A 285 -2.03 24.64 0.50
C LEU A 285 -3.10 23.76 -0.15
N ARG A 286 -2.95 23.45 -1.44
CA ARG A 286 -3.95 22.68 -2.16
C ARG A 286 -3.94 21.21 -1.73
N PRO A 287 -5.10 20.61 -1.42
CA PRO A 287 -5.22 19.18 -1.13
C PRO A 287 -5.38 18.33 -2.38
N MET A 288 -5.80 18.95 -3.49
CA MET A 288 -6.09 18.34 -4.80
C MET A 288 -5.90 19.36 -5.94
N ASN A 289 -5.59 18.87 -7.14
CA ASN A 289 -5.33 19.71 -8.32
C ASN A 289 -6.62 20.20 -9.02
N CYS A 290 -7.74 19.50 -8.87
CA CYS A 290 -8.99 19.73 -9.62
C CYS A 290 -9.47 21.19 -9.65
N PRO A 291 -9.54 21.98 -8.55
CA PRO A 291 -10.02 23.35 -8.61
C PRO A 291 -9.20 24.25 -9.54
N HIS A 292 -7.89 24.00 -9.62
CA HIS A 292 -6.99 24.74 -10.50
C HIS A 292 -7.21 24.38 -11.98
N HIS A 293 -7.36 23.10 -12.31
CA HIS A 293 -7.65 22.65 -13.66
C HIS A 293 -9.01 23.18 -14.16
N HIS A 294 -10.03 23.25 -13.28
CA HIS A 294 -11.31 23.86 -13.62
C HIS A 294 -11.17 25.34 -13.98
N LYS A 295 -10.26 26.07 -13.30
CA LYS A 295 -9.95 27.47 -13.67
C LYS A 295 -9.23 27.56 -15.01
N VAL A 296 -8.35 26.60 -15.33
CA VAL A 296 -7.69 26.52 -16.65
C VAL A 296 -8.72 26.24 -17.75
N TYR A 297 -9.66 25.29 -17.52
CA TYR A 297 -10.76 25.05 -18.46
C TYR A 297 -11.57 26.32 -18.73
N ALA A 298 -11.95 27.04 -17.67
CA ALA A 298 -12.79 28.22 -17.69
C ALA A 298 -12.06 29.49 -18.22
N ALA A 299 -10.76 29.40 -18.54
CA ALA A 299 -9.98 30.56 -18.99
C ALA A 299 -10.49 31.17 -20.32
N ARG A 300 -11.24 30.41 -21.10
CA ARG A 300 -11.91 30.86 -22.34
C ARG A 300 -13.15 30.03 -22.64
N PRO A 301 -14.11 30.56 -23.44
CA PRO A 301 -15.23 29.78 -23.95
C PRO A 301 -14.77 28.52 -24.70
N ARG A 302 -15.52 27.42 -24.56
CA ARG A 302 -15.23 26.12 -25.19
C ARG A 302 -16.33 25.72 -26.16
N SER A 303 -15.94 24.96 -27.20
CA SER A 303 -16.86 24.34 -28.14
C SER A 303 -16.79 22.81 -28.00
N TYR A 304 -17.89 22.11 -28.32
CA TYR A 304 -17.91 20.65 -28.39
C TYR A 304 -16.81 20.05 -29.28
N ARG A 305 -16.33 20.81 -30.26
CA ARG A 305 -15.22 20.36 -31.16
C ARG A 305 -13.87 20.29 -30.47
N GLU A 306 -13.72 20.92 -29.30
CA GLU A 306 -12.50 20.89 -28.48
C GLU A 306 -12.56 19.81 -27.41
N LEU A 307 -13.68 19.09 -27.31
CA LEU A 307 -13.87 18.00 -26.38
C LEU A 307 -13.64 16.64 -27.08
N PRO A 308 -13.02 15.66 -26.41
CA PRO A 308 -12.55 15.71 -25.03
C PRO A 308 -11.28 16.58 -24.87
N LEU A 309 -11.28 17.47 -23.87
CA LEU A 309 -10.11 18.23 -23.44
C LEU A 309 -9.47 17.52 -22.25
N ARG A 310 -8.21 17.10 -22.37
CA ARG A 310 -7.47 16.34 -21.36
C ARG A 310 -6.33 17.18 -20.81
N LEU A 311 -6.46 17.64 -19.56
CA LEU A 311 -5.46 18.47 -18.88
C LEU A 311 -4.68 17.63 -17.88
N ALA A 312 -3.35 17.54 -18.00
CA ALA A 312 -2.49 16.73 -17.13
C ALA A 312 -1.44 17.56 -16.41
N GLU A 313 -1.15 17.18 -15.15
CA GLU A 313 -0.13 17.81 -14.32
C GLU A 313 0.52 16.78 -13.38
N TYR A 314 1.83 16.89 -13.16
CA TYR A 314 2.45 16.39 -11.94
C TYR A 314 2.35 17.47 -10.88
N GLY A 315 1.26 17.45 -10.13
CA GLY A 315 0.89 18.50 -9.20
C GLY A 315 1.29 18.17 -7.77
N GLN A 316 1.84 19.17 -7.05
CA GLN A 316 2.12 19.04 -5.63
C GLN A 316 0.85 19.23 -4.82
N ASP A 317 0.46 18.24 -4.03
CA ASP A 317 -0.67 18.26 -3.12
C ASP A 317 -0.21 18.11 -1.67
N PHE A 318 -0.99 18.71 -0.75
CA PHE A 318 -0.67 18.72 0.68
C PHE A 318 -1.89 18.29 1.48
N ARG A 319 -1.76 17.22 2.28
CA ARG A 319 -2.84 16.69 3.12
C ARG A 319 -2.43 16.61 4.57
N TYR A 320 -3.25 17.15 5.45
CA TYR A 320 -3.01 17.11 6.89
C TYR A 320 -3.37 15.74 7.45
N GLU A 321 -2.52 14.75 7.14
CA GLU A 321 -2.66 13.39 7.67
C GLU A 321 -2.32 13.35 9.16
N LYS A 322 -3.09 12.59 9.94
CA LYS A 322 -2.80 12.39 11.38
C LYS A 322 -1.48 11.66 11.55
N HIS A 323 -0.72 12.00 12.60
CA HIS A 323 0.63 11.42 12.82
C HIS A 323 0.62 9.88 12.83
N GLY A 324 -0.34 9.25 13.50
CA GLY A 324 -0.45 7.79 13.58
C GLY A 324 -0.84 7.09 12.28
N SER A 325 -1.27 7.83 11.25
CA SER A 325 -1.59 7.26 9.93
C SER A 325 -0.44 7.35 8.92
N LEU A 326 0.66 8.04 9.25
CA LEU A 326 1.81 8.17 8.36
C LEU A 326 2.55 6.83 8.20
N ALA A 327 2.96 6.49 6.98
CA ALA A 327 3.58 5.21 6.65
C ALA A 327 4.66 5.34 5.58
N GLY A 328 5.84 5.84 5.97
CA GLY A 328 6.95 6.06 5.03
C GLY A 328 6.53 6.90 3.83
N LEU A 329 6.73 6.40 2.61
CA LEU A 329 6.25 7.00 1.36
C LEU A 329 4.80 6.60 1.00
N LEU A 330 4.24 5.54 1.58
CA LEU A 330 2.87 5.08 1.28
C LEU A 330 1.81 6.09 1.69
N ARG A 331 2.02 6.79 2.82
CA ARG A 331 1.11 7.81 3.30
C ARG A 331 1.87 9.00 3.87
N VAL A 332 1.82 10.09 3.15
CA VAL A 332 2.61 11.31 3.35
C VAL A 332 1.72 12.54 3.47
N ARG A 333 2.29 13.66 3.94
CA ARG A 333 1.62 14.97 4.00
C ARG A 333 1.88 15.85 2.80
N ALA A 334 3.02 15.67 2.13
CA ALA A 334 3.36 16.35 0.89
C ALA A 334 3.67 15.32 -0.18
N MET A 335 3.02 15.44 -1.33
CA MET A 335 3.09 14.47 -2.42
C MET A 335 3.04 15.14 -3.79
N THR A 336 3.54 14.47 -4.81
CA THR A 336 3.41 14.90 -6.19
C THR A 336 2.58 13.87 -6.97
N MET A 337 1.39 14.27 -7.43
CA MET A 337 0.41 13.37 -8.05
C MET A 337 0.48 13.43 -9.58
N ASN A 338 0.45 12.26 -10.23
CA ASN A 338 0.24 12.13 -11.69
C ASN A 338 -1.25 12.30 -12.00
N ASP A 339 -1.73 13.52 -12.01
CA ASP A 339 -3.14 13.85 -12.08
C ASP A 339 -3.56 14.39 -13.45
N ALA A 340 -4.78 14.08 -13.87
CA ALA A 340 -5.40 14.72 -15.02
C ALA A 340 -6.91 14.77 -14.89
N HIS A 341 -7.48 15.78 -15.59
CA HIS A 341 -8.90 16.02 -15.68
C HIS A 341 -9.32 16.02 -17.15
N ILE A 342 -10.24 15.15 -17.49
CA ILE A 342 -10.78 14.98 -18.83
C ILE A 342 -12.17 15.61 -18.86
N TYR A 343 -12.34 16.65 -19.64
CA TYR A 343 -13.64 17.31 -19.87
C TYR A 343 -14.22 16.77 -21.17
N CYS A 344 -15.36 16.11 -21.08
CA CYS A 344 -15.96 15.42 -22.23
C CYS A 344 -17.48 15.62 -22.30
N THR A 345 -18.05 15.33 -23.45
CA THR A 345 -19.51 15.26 -23.62
C THR A 345 -20.07 13.96 -23.06
N PRO A 346 -21.40 13.85 -22.78
CA PRO A 346 -21.97 12.61 -22.24
C PRO A 346 -21.70 11.36 -23.09
N ASP A 347 -21.73 11.50 -24.41
CA ASP A 347 -21.45 10.42 -25.36
C ASP A 347 -19.98 10.01 -25.46
N GLN A 348 -19.07 10.82 -24.94
CA GLN A 348 -17.64 10.53 -24.89
C GLN A 348 -17.20 9.80 -23.59
N VAL A 349 -18.05 9.74 -22.55
CA VAL A 349 -17.69 9.19 -21.23
C VAL A 349 -17.15 7.77 -21.33
N GLU A 350 -17.87 6.88 -22.04
CA GLU A 350 -17.43 5.48 -22.17
C GLU A 350 -16.08 5.35 -22.88
N SER A 351 -15.90 6.09 -23.99
CA SER A 351 -14.64 6.04 -24.74
C SER A 351 -13.45 6.58 -23.95
N GLU A 352 -13.67 7.61 -23.11
CA GLU A 352 -12.62 8.18 -22.25
C GLU A 352 -12.29 7.25 -21.08
N PHE A 353 -13.29 6.61 -20.45
CA PHE A 353 -13.04 5.57 -19.43
C PHE A 353 -12.25 4.41 -20.00
N ARG A 354 -12.61 3.92 -21.22
CA ARG A 354 -11.86 2.86 -21.92
C ARG A 354 -10.40 3.27 -22.10
N ALA A 355 -10.15 4.46 -22.61
CA ALA A 355 -8.78 4.97 -22.83
C ALA A 355 -7.98 5.07 -21.51
N VAL A 356 -8.63 5.43 -20.39
CA VAL A 356 -8.00 5.45 -19.07
C VAL A 356 -7.70 4.03 -18.58
N MET A 357 -8.61 3.07 -18.75
CA MET A 357 -8.38 1.67 -18.36
C MET A 357 -7.26 1.04 -19.20
N ASP A 358 -7.23 1.30 -20.52
CA ASP A 358 -6.15 0.85 -21.39
C ASP A 358 -4.78 1.42 -20.95
N MET A 359 -4.76 2.69 -20.52
CA MET A 359 -3.55 3.32 -19.98
C MET A 359 -3.09 2.66 -18.67
N TYR A 360 -4.01 2.23 -17.79
CA TYR A 360 -3.68 1.51 -16.55
C TYR A 360 -3.10 0.14 -16.87
N HIS A 361 -3.71 -0.63 -17.75
CA HIS A 361 -3.19 -1.90 -18.24
C HIS A 361 -1.78 -1.73 -18.83
N TYR A 362 -1.60 -0.73 -19.69
CA TYR A 362 -0.29 -0.45 -20.28
C TYR A 362 0.81 -0.23 -19.23
N TYR A 363 0.55 0.58 -18.19
CA TYR A 363 1.54 0.83 -17.15
C TYR A 363 1.81 -0.41 -16.29
N TYR A 364 0.78 -1.11 -15.88
CA TYR A 364 0.92 -2.24 -14.95
C TYR A 364 1.52 -3.47 -15.60
N ASP A 365 1.17 -3.73 -16.84
CA ASP A 365 1.79 -4.79 -17.63
C ASP A 365 3.28 -4.49 -17.84
N HIS A 366 3.61 -3.25 -18.19
CA HIS A 366 5.00 -2.85 -18.37
C HIS A 366 5.80 -2.94 -17.07
N LEU A 367 5.25 -2.45 -15.95
CA LEU A 367 5.89 -2.54 -14.62
C LEU A 367 5.85 -3.95 -14.04
N ARG A 368 5.16 -4.89 -14.68
CA ARG A 368 5.02 -6.29 -14.26
C ARG A 368 4.40 -6.45 -12.86
N PHE A 369 3.45 -5.58 -12.50
CA PHE A 369 2.76 -5.68 -11.21
C PHE A 369 1.86 -6.92 -11.06
N GLY A 370 1.66 -7.69 -12.14
CA GLY A 370 0.79 -8.86 -12.16
C GLY A 370 -0.69 -8.49 -12.20
N ASN A 371 -1.53 -9.39 -11.70
CA ASN A 371 -2.96 -9.18 -11.68
C ASN A 371 -3.35 -8.12 -10.64
N PHE A 372 -4.20 -7.20 -11.04
CA PHE A 372 -4.84 -6.24 -10.17
C PHE A 372 -6.36 -6.51 -10.11
N ARG A 373 -7.00 -6.05 -9.05
CA ARG A 373 -8.44 -6.08 -8.89
C ARG A 373 -9.03 -4.69 -9.10
N VAL A 374 -10.19 -4.63 -9.72
CA VAL A 374 -10.94 -3.39 -9.90
C VAL A 374 -12.05 -3.32 -8.85
N ARG A 375 -12.13 -2.20 -8.15
CA ARG A 375 -13.16 -1.91 -7.17
C ARG A 375 -13.96 -0.69 -7.60
N LEU A 376 -15.29 -0.83 -7.68
CA LEU A 376 -16.20 0.28 -7.86
C LEU A 376 -16.63 0.79 -6.47
N SER A 377 -16.10 1.94 -6.11
CA SER A 377 -16.35 2.61 -4.82
C SER A 377 -17.57 3.52 -4.94
N LEU A 378 -18.63 3.18 -4.21
CA LEU A 378 -19.92 3.86 -4.19
C LEU A 378 -20.04 4.77 -2.97
N HIS A 379 -21.01 5.73 -3.02
CA HIS A 379 -21.32 6.54 -1.85
C HIS A 379 -22.09 5.75 -0.78
N ASP A 380 -22.06 6.27 0.44
CA ASP A 380 -22.94 5.84 1.54
C ASP A 380 -23.99 6.93 1.76
N PRO A 381 -25.29 6.65 1.51
CA PRO A 381 -26.37 7.62 1.66
C PRO A 381 -26.56 8.16 3.08
N GLU A 382 -26.09 7.43 4.10
CA GLU A 382 -26.21 7.80 5.51
C GLU A 382 -25.04 8.66 6.02
N SER A 383 -24.03 8.94 5.16
CA SER A 383 -22.81 9.64 5.54
C SER A 383 -22.78 11.08 5.05
N ASP A 384 -22.50 12.03 5.95
CA ASP A 384 -22.32 13.45 5.66
C ASP A 384 -21.06 13.77 4.82
N LYS A 385 -20.24 12.77 4.51
CA LYS A 385 -19.02 12.88 3.68
C LYS A 385 -19.36 13.28 2.24
N PHE A 386 -20.55 12.95 1.75
CA PHE A 386 -20.91 13.02 0.34
C PHE A 386 -21.86 14.19 0.06
N VAL A 387 -21.83 14.72 -1.17
CA VAL A 387 -22.76 15.76 -1.60
C VAL A 387 -24.18 15.22 -1.58
N ASP A 388 -25.10 15.96 -0.97
CA ASP A 388 -26.53 15.63 -0.90
C ASP A 388 -27.21 15.85 -2.26
N ASN A 389 -27.17 14.85 -3.11
CA ASN A 389 -27.85 14.80 -4.41
C ASN A 389 -28.08 13.35 -4.85
N ARG A 390 -29.05 12.69 -4.24
CA ARG A 390 -29.32 11.25 -4.44
C ARG A 390 -29.52 10.86 -5.91
N GLU A 391 -30.29 11.64 -6.68
CA GLU A 391 -30.57 11.35 -8.09
C GLU A 391 -29.28 11.38 -8.94
N ALA A 392 -28.40 12.34 -8.69
CA ALA A 392 -27.13 12.44 -9.39
C ALA A 392 -26.18 11.26 -9.05
N TRP A 393 -26.17 10.82 -7.79
CA TRP A 393 -25.42 9.64 -7.36
C TRP A 393 -25.91 8.37 -8.06
N GLU A 394 -27.21 8.08 -7.96
CA GLU A 394 -27.82 6.90 -8.58
C GLU A 394 -27.53 6.84 -10.09
N ARG A 395 -27.67 7.95 -10.79
CA ARG A 395 -27.39 8.06 -12.23
C ARG A 395 -25.91 7.85 -12.53
N THR A 396 -25.02 8.48 -11.79
CA THR A 396 -23.59 8.45 -12.09
C THR A 396 -22.96 7.09 -11.73
N GLU A 397 -23.39 6.49 -10.62
CA GLU A 397 -22.99 5.12 -10.26
C GLU A 397 -23.46 4.10 -11.30
N ALA A 398 -24.71 4.23 -11.79
CA ALA A 398 -25.20 3.39 -12.89
C ALA A 398 -24.38 3.57 -14.17
N THR A 399 -24.04 4.81 -14.52
CA THR A 399 -23.19 5.09 -15.69
C THR A 399 -21.83 4.40 -15.60
N VAL A 400 -21.14 4.51 -14.45
CA VAL A 400 -19.81 3.86 -14.29
C VAL A 400 -19.93 2.34 -14.32
N ARG A 401 -20.98 1.78 -13.70
CA ARG A 401 -21.25 0.34 -13.73
C ARG A 401 -21.47 -0.16 -15.16
N GLU A 402 -22.35 0.50 -15.92
CA GLU A 402 -22.61 0.18 -17.32
C GLU A 402 -21.34 0.25 -18.19
N VAL A 403 -20.50 1.27 -17.97
CA VAL A 403 -19.22 1.39 -18.67
C VAL A 403 -18.30 0.21 -18.36
N LEU A 404 -18.13 -0.15 -17.08
CA LEU A 404 -17.27 -1.28 -16.68
C LEU A 404 -17.79 -2.62 -17.25
N ASP A 405 -19.11 -2.84 -17.23
CA ASP A 405 -19.76 -4.01 -17.81
C ASP A 405 -19.54 -4.08 -19.33
N HIS A 406 -19.72 -2.97 -20.06
CA HIS A 406 -19.46 -2.89 -21.51
C HIS A 406 -17.98 -3.10 -21.87
N LEU A 407 -17.07 -2.71 -20.97
CA LEU A 407 -15.63 -2.96 -21.10
C LEU A 407 -15.25 -4.43 -20.80
N GLY A 408 -16.15 -5.19 -20.22
CA GLY A 408 -15.88 -6.56 -19.75
C GLY A 408 -14.93 -6.61 -18.56
N VAL A 409 -14.84 -5.53 -17.79
CA VAL A 409 -13.99 -5.43 -16.60
C VAL A 409 -14.71 -6.08 -15.42
N HIS A 410 -14.11 -7.12 -14.83
CA HIS A 410 -14.62 -7.68 -13.58
C HIS A 410 -14.31 -6.75 -12.41
N PHE A 411 -15.32 -6.36 -11.63
CA PHE A 411 -15.18 -5.45 -10.49
C PHE A 411 -16.02 -5.92 -9.30
N GLU A 412 -15.65 -5.45 -8.12
CA GLU A 412 -16.42 -5.58 -6.89
C GLU A 412 -16.87 -4.20 -6.42
N GLU A 413 -18.07 -4.14 -5.80
CA GLU A 413 -18.63 -2.88 -5.29
C GLU A 413 -18.36 -2.73 -3.79
N GLU A 414 -17.96 -1.53 -3.38
CA GLU A 414 -17.78 -1.18 -1.97
C GLU A 414 -18.40 0.19 -1.66
N ARG A 415 -19.26 0.25 -0.61
CA ARG A 415 -19.94 1.48 -0.21
C ARG A 415 -19.12 2.30 0.79
N GLY A 416 -19.30 3.63 0.75
CA GLY A 416 -18.62 4.58 1.64
C GLY A 416 -17.23 5.03 1.17
N GLU A 417 -16.70 4.42 0.11
CA GLU A 417 -15.34 4.66 -0.38
C GLU A 417 -15.26 5.64 -1.57
N ALA A 418 -16.38 6.11 -2.11
CA ALA A 418 -16.42 7.11 -3.19
C ALA A 418 -15.75 8.44 -2.81
N ALA A 419 -15.42 9.26 -3.81
CA ALA A 419 -15.09 10.67 -3.59
C ALA A 419 -16.35 11.47 -3.22
N PHE A 420 -16.21 12.59 -2.53
CA PHE A 420 -17.38 13.38 -2.12
C PHE A 420 -18.17 13.96 -3.31
N TYR A 421 -17.59 13.97 -4.51
CA TYR A 421 -18.13 14.54 -5.74
C TYR A 421 -18.51 13.49 -6.81
N GLY A 422 -18.32 12.20 -6.56
CA GLY A 422 -18.69 11.18 -7.53
C GLY A 422 -18.13 9.78 -7.25
N PRO A 423 -18.64 8.75 -7.95
CA PRO A 423 -18.19 7.39 -7.84
C PRO A 423 -16.75 7.22 -8.36
N LYS A 424 -16.08 6.19 -7.87
CA LYS A 424 -14.66 5.99 -8.07
C LYS A 424 -14.36 4.54 -8.45
N VAL A 425 -13.58 4.35 -9.49
CA VAL A 425 -12.98 3.06 -9.86
C VAL A 425 -11.57 3.03 -9.29
N ASP A 426 -11.31 2.12 -8.36
CA ASP A 426 -10.02 1.95 -7.70
C ASP A 426 -9.32 0.69 -8.23
N ILE A 427 -8.06 0.83 -8.58
CA ILE A 427 -7.20 -0.30 -8.95
C ILE A 427 -6.45 -0.77 -7.70
N GLN A 428 -6.73 -2.00 -7.29
CA GLN A 428 -6.17 -2.64 -6.11
C GLN A 428 -5.05 -3.60 -6.51
N VAL A 429 -3.89 -3.43 -5.89
CA VAL A 429 -2.72 -4.32 -6.06
C VAL A 429 -2.41 -4.96 -4.72
N LYS A 430 -2.12 -6.26 -4.70
CA LYS A 430 -1.70 -6.94 -3.48
C LYS A 430 -0.24 -6.63 -3.19
N ASN A 431 0.03 -6.10 -2.00
CA ASN A 431 1.38 -5.94 -1.50
C ASN A 431 2.01 -7.32 -1.15
N LEU A 432 3.28 -7.35 -0.74
CA LEU A 432 3.99 -8.59 -0.41
C LEU A 432 3.33 -9.42 0.71
N LEU A 433 2.54 -8.79 1.58
CA LEU A 433 1.78 -9.47 2.64
C LEU A 433 0.43 -9.99 2.15
N GLY A 434 0.05 -9.72 0.90
CA GLY A 434 -1.25 -10.08 0.31
C GLY A 434 -2.37 -9.09 0.63
N ARG A 435 -2.08 -7.97 1.30
CA ARG A 435 -3.05 -6.90 1.55
C ARG A 435 -3.25 -6.07 0.29
N GLU A 436 -4.49 -5.71 0.04
CA GLU A 436 -4.83 -4.85 -1.08
C GLU A 436 -4.55 -3.38 -0.75
N GLU A 437 -3.94 -2.72 -1.72
CA GLU A 437 -3.59 -1.30 -1.65
C GLU A 437 -4.08 -0.61 -2.93
N THR A 438 -4.77 0.51 -2.78
CA THR A 438 -5.18 1.32 -3.93
C THR A 438 -3.96 2.01 -4.55
N VAL A 439 -3.64 1.65 -5.78
CA VAL A 439 -2.51 2.26 -6.51
C VAL A 439 -2.98 3.37 -7.42
N SER A 440 -4.13 3.20 -8.10
CA SER A 440 -4.64 4.18 -9.07
C SER A 440 -6.15 4.35 -8.93
N THR A 441 -6.64 5.49 -9.40
CA THR A 441 -8.06 5.81 -9.37
C THR A 441 -8.53 6.46 -10.67
N CYS A 442 -9.79 6.16 -11.06
CA CYS A 442 -10.53 6.87 -12.10
C CYS A 442 -11.91 7.25 -11.52
N GLN A 443 -12.29 8.52 -11.63
CA GLN A 443 -13.47 9.06 -10.93
C GLN A 443 -14.34 9.84 -11.90
N LEU A 444 -15.66 9.65 -11.83
CA LEU A 444 -16.62 10.44 -12.62
C LEU A 444 -17.28 11.48 -11.73
N ASP A 445 -16.97 12.75 -11.99
CA ASP A 445 -17.43 13.91 -11.23
C ASP A 445 -18.67 14.53 -11.86
N PHE A 446 -19.73 14.65 -11.09
CA PHE A 446 -20.99 15.31 -11.49
C PHE A 446 -21.21 16.65 -10.79
N VAL A 447 -20.32 17.09 -9.92
CA VAL A 447 -20.48 18.25 -9.03
C VAL A 447 -19.75 19.48 -9.54
N MET A 448 -18.50 19.32 -9.97
CA MET A 448 -17.60 20.45 -10.19
C MET A 448 -17.93 21.26 -11.44
N ALA A 449 -18.48 20.63 -12.47
CA ALA A 449 -18.93 21.35 -13.65
C ALA A 449 -20.02 22.40 -13.31
N GLU A 450 -20.90 22.09 -12.37
CA GLU A 450 -21.90 23.03 -11.87
C GLU A 450 -21.29 24.10 -10.95
N ARG A 451 -20.51 23.70 -9.96
CA ARG A 451 -19.91 24.62 -8.97
C ARG A 451 -18.98 25.67 -9.60
N PHE A 452 -18.26 25.27 -10.66
CA PHE A 452 -17.36 26.17 -11.39
C PHE A 452 -18.02 26.85 -12.59
N ASP A 453 -19.30 26.54 -12.87
CA ASP A 453 -20.05 27.02 -14.03
C ASP A 453 -19.31 26.75 -15.35
N LEU A 454 -18.79 25.51 -15.48
CA LEU A 454 -18.08 25.06 -16.66
C LEU A 454 -19.08 24.71 -17.75
N THR A 455 -18.91 25.32 -18.93
CA THR A 455 -19.80 25.11 -20.07
C THR A 455 -19.03 24.96 -21.37
N TYR A 456 -19.66 24.34 -22.37
CA TYR A 456 -19.25 24.34 -23.76
C TYR A 456 -20.45 24.63 -24.64
N VAL A 457 -20.21 25.21 -25.82
CA VAL A 457 -21.25 25.38 -26.85
C VAL A 457 -21.35 24.07 -27.62
N ASP A 458 -22.54 23.45 -27.56
CA ASP A 458 -22.81 22.20 -28.24
C ASP A 458 -23.20 22.40 -29.73
N GLN A 459 -23.43 21.31 -30.46
CA GLN A 459 -23.79 21.33 -31.89
C GLN A 459 -25.08 22.11 -32.19
N ASP A 460 -26.01 22.13 -31.25
CA ASP A 460 -27.27 22.87 -31.30
C ASP A 460 -27.12 24.36 -30.95
N GLY A 461 -25.91 24.83 -30.67
CA GLY A 461 -25.64 26.20 -30.24
C GLY A 461 -25.96 26.49 -28.77
N GLN A 462 -26.44 25.51 -28.01
CA GLN A 462 -26.77 25.67 -26.60
C GLN A 462 -25.55 25.48 -25.72
N LEU A 463 -25.54 26.14 -24.56
CA LEU A 463 -24.53 25.92 -23.52
C LEU A 463 -24.88 24.64 -22.74
N LYS A 464 -23.96 23.68 -22.73
CA LYS A 464 -24.07 22.44 -21.96
C LYS A 464 -22.89 22.29 -21.01
N ARG A 465 -23.07 21.53 -19.94
CA ARG A 465 -22.03 21.22 -18.94
C ARG A 465 -21.26 19.96 -19.36
N PRO A 466 -19.91 19.96 -19.32
CA PRO A 466 -19.14 18.74 -19.56
C PRO A 466 -19.25 17.77 -18.38
N TYR A 467 -19.08 16.47 -18.64
CA TYR A 467 -18.65 15.51 -17.62
C TYR A 467 -17.16 15.69 -17.38
N ILE A 468 -16.73 15.36 -16.16
CA ILE A 468 -15.32 15.47 -15.77
C ILE A 468 -14.87 14.11 -15.26
N ILE A 469 -13.78 13.58 -15.86
CA ILE A 469 -13.15 12.34 -15.40
C ILE A 469 -11.81 12.72 -14.80
N HIS A 470 -11.59 12.33 -13.53
CA HIS A 470 -10.32 12.45 -12.82
C HIS A 470 -9.57 11.13 -12.94
N ARG A 471 -8.27 11.16 -13.23
CA ARG A 471 -7.45 9.95 -13.28
C ARG A 471 -6.04 10.17 -12.75
N ALA A 472 -5.48 9.15 -12.09
CA ALA A 472 -4.13 9.14 -11.57
C ALA A 472 -3.50 7.74 -11.76
N PRO A 473 -3.03 7.36 -12.97
CA PRO A 473 -2.57 6.01 -13.28
C PRO A 473 -1.29 5.61 -12.54
N LEU A 474 -0.38 6.54 -12.29
CA LEU A 474 0.84 6.32 -11.53
C LEU A 474 0.76 6.91 -10.11
N SER A 475 -0.46 7.18 -9.61
CA SER A 475 -0.67 7.67 -8.27
C SER A 475 0.15 8.93 -7.94
N THR A 476 0.71 8.99 -6.73
CA THR A 476 1.77 9.94 -6.39
C THR A 476 3.14 9.30 -6.58
N HIS A 477 4.17 10.12 -6.80
CA HIS A 477 5.55 9.62 -6.84
C HIS A 477 5.89 8.81 -5.58
N GLU A 478 5.49 9.33 -4.43
CA GLU A 478 5.77 8.73 -3.13
C GLU A 478 5.19 7.31 -3.07
N ARG A 479 3.89 7.17 -3.30
CA ARG A 479 3.21 5.88 -3.24
C ARG A 479 3.70 4.92 -4.34
N MET A 480 3.80 5.37 -5.58
CA MET A 480 4.27 4.53 -6.68
C MET A 480 5.69 4.03 -6.45
N ILE A 481 6.60 4.91 -6.04
CA ILE A 481 7.99 4.52 -5.80
C ILE A 481 8.12 3.60 -4.59
N SER A 482 7.31 3.76 -3.53
CA SER A 482 7.29 2.79 -2.42
C SER A 482 6.94 1.39 -2.91
N PHE A 483 5.91 1.24 -3.75
CA PHE A 483 5.56 -0.04 -4.38
C PHE A 483 6.69 -0.60 -5.23
N LEU A 484 7.33 0.22 -6.06
CA LEU A 484 8.44 -0.22 -6.90
C LEU A 484 9.65 -0.67 -6.08
N ILE A 485 9.97 0.03 -4.98
CA ILE A 485 11.05 -0.38 -4.07
C ILE A 485 10.75 -1.77 -3.49
N GLU A 486 9.54 -1.98 -2.97
CA GLU A 486 9.17 -3.24 -2.34
C GLU A 486 9.06 -4.38 -3.36
N PHE A 487 8.40 -4.12 -4.48
CA PHE A 487 8.17 -5.12 -5.52
C PHE A 487 9.48 -5.59 -6.18
N TYR A 488 10.37 -4.65 -6.50
CA TYR A 488 11.69 -4.98 -7.09
C TYR A 488 12.77 -5.30 -6.05
N GLY A 489 12.48 -5.17 -4.75
CA GLY A 489 13.48 -5.30 -3.70
C GLY A 489 14.64 -4.30 -3.86
N GLY A 490 14.36 -3.11 -4.37
CA GLY A 490 15.33 -2.04 -4.67
C GLY A 490 16.16 -2.25 -5.95
N ALA A 491 15.96 -3.34 -6.69
CA ALA A 491 16.67 -3.61 -7.95
C ALA A 491 15.88 -3.04 -9.15
N PHE A 492 16.12 -1.80 -9.49
CA PHE A 492 15.44 -1.11 -10.59
C PHE A 492 15.97 -1.53 -11.97
N PRO A 493 15.11 -1.54 -13.03
CA PRO A 493 15.57 -1.78 -14.40
C PRO A 493 16.51 -0.67 -14.87
N THR A 494 17.37 -0.99 -15.83
CA THR A 494 18.42 -0.09 -16.34
C THR A 494 17.91 1.30 -16.68
N TRP A 495 16.74 1.43 -17.32
CA TRP A 495 16.22 2.75 -17.72
C TRP A 495 15.87 3.66 -16.53
N MET A 496 15.47 3.08 -15.39
CA MET A 496 15.03 3.78 -14.17
C MET A 496 16.14 3.85 -13.11
N ALA A 497 17.16 2.99 -13.18
CA ALA A 497 18.18 2.85 -12.15
C ALA A 497 18.97 4.15 -11.93
N PRO A 498 19.19 4.59 -10.67
CA PRO A 498 20.00 5.76 -10.35
C PRO A 498 21.44 5.67 -10.89
N GLU A 499 22.04 4.50 -10.77
CA GLU A 499 23.30 4.15 -11.44
C GLU A 499 23.03 2.99 -12.40
N GLN A 500 23.18 3.25 -13.70
CA GLN A 500 22.82 2.29 -14.74
C GLN A 500 23.92 1.27 -15.01
N VAL A 501 25.18 1.71 -14.90
CA VAL A 501 26.35 0.87 -15.12
C VAL A 501 27.44 1.22 -14.12
N ARG A 502 27.99 0.21 -13.47
CA ARG A 502 29.24 0.31 -12.74
C ARG A 502 30.36 -0.41 -13.48
N ILE A 503 31.40 0.33 -13.85
CA ILE A 503 32.60 -0.23 -14.48
C ILE A 503 33.60 -0.59 -13.37
N VAL A 504 34.05 -1.83 -13.34
CA VAL A 504 34.97 -2.37 -12.33
C VAL A 504 36.27 -2.77 -13.00
N PRO A 505 37.30 -1.91 -12.96
CA PRO A 505 38.64 -2.25 -13.41
C PRO A 505 39.27 -3.28 -12.46
N VAL A 506 39.87 -4.34 -13.04
CA VAL A 506 40.53 -5.40 -12.27
C VAL A 506 41.84 -4.93 -11.66
N ASN A 507 42.57 -4.05 -12.37
CA ASN A 507 43.84 -3.48 -11.94
C ASN A 507 44.02 -2.04 -12.44
N ALA A 508 45.10 -1.38 -12.05
CA ALA A 508 45.38 0.01 -12.39
C ALA A 508 45.64 0.25 -13.90
N GLU A 509 46.19 -0.76 -14.61
CA GLU A 509 46.57 -0.63 -16.03
C GLU A 509 45.37 -0.45 -16.95
N VAL A 510 44.17 -0.85 -16.52
CA VAL A 510 42.94 -0.76 -17.31
C VAL A 510 42.03 0.42 -16.92
N VAL A 511 42.41 1.20 -15.91
CA VAL A 511 41.59 2.33 -15.41
C VAL A 511 41.34 3.37 -16.52
N ASP A 512 42.35 3.75 -17.29
CA ASP A 512 42.19 4.74 -18.36
C ASP A 512 41.19 4.27 -19.43
N PHE A 513 41.21 2.98 -19.77
CA PHE A 513 40.22 2.41 -20.69
C PHE A 513 38.81 2.41 -20.07
N ALA A 514 38.69 2.03 -18.81
CA ALA A 514 37.41 2.11 -18.09
C ALA A 514 36.85 3.54 -18.04
N MET A 515 37.71 4.54 -17.80
CA MET A 515 37.33 5.95 -17.81
C MET A 515 36.87 6.41 -19.20
N SER A 516 37.54 5.99 -20.27
CA SER A 516 37.12 6.30 -21.64
C SER A 516 35.75 5.70 -21.98
N LEU A 517 35.43 4.51 -21.49
CA LEU A 517 34.10 3.92 -21.64
C LEU A 517 33.03 4.70 -20.87
N ARG A 518 33.32 5.08 -19.63
CA ARG A 518 32.45 5.95 -18.83
C ARG A 518 32.13 7.25 -19.56
N ASP A 519 33.14 7.92 -20.08
CA ASP A 519 32.96 9.23 -20.70
C ASP A 519 32.09 9.13 -21.96
N ARG A 520 32.31 8.11 -22.80
CA ARG A 520 31.45 7.84 -23.98
C ARG A 520 30.00 7.55 -23.60
N LEU A 521 29.77 6.79 -22.51
CA LEU A 521 28.42 6.51 -22.02
C LEU A 521 27.75 7.78 -21.44
N ARG A 522 28.53 8.65 -20.79
CA ARG A 522 28.03 9.93 -20.26
C ARG A 522 27.68 10.94 -21.34
N GLU A 523 28.38 10.93 -22.48
CA GLU A 523 27.98 11.74 -23.65
C GLU A 523 26.55 11.41 -24.11
N ASP A 524 26.14 10.14 -23.96
CA ASP A 524 24.78 9.69 -24.22
C ASP A 524 23.86 9.77 -22.99
N LEU A 525 24.26 10.50 -21.97
CA LEU A 525 23.50 10.73 -20.74
C LEU A 525 23.20 9.45 -19.92
N PHE A 526 24.07 8.43 -20.03
CA PHE A 526 23.99 7.30 -19.10
C PHE A 526 24.61 7.65 -17.74
N ARG A 527 24.00 7.18 -16.68
CA ARG A 527 24.47 7.31 -15.29
C ARG A 527 25.47 6.20 -14.99
N VAL A 528 26.76 6.50 -15.11
CA VAL A 528 27.84 5.53 -15.07
C VAL A 528 28.93 5.96 -14.09
N THR A 529 29.43 5.01 -13.29
CA THR A 529 30.58 5.20 -12.43
C THR A 529 31.71 4.19 -12.75
N VAL A 530 32.93 4.56 -12.39
CA VAL A 530 34.08 3.64 -12.39
C VAL A 530 34.55 3.45 -10.96
N ASP A 531 34.63 2.20 -10.49
CA ASP A 531 35.10 1.88 -9.15
C ASP A 531 36.63 1.95 -9.08
N GLN A 532 37.16 3.13 -8.72
CA GLN A 532 38.59 3.38 -8.52
C GLN A 532 39.07 3.17 -7.09
N SER A 533 38.21 2.58 -6.22
CA SER A 533 38.61 2.32 -4.83
C SER A 533 39.81 1.35 -4.75
N GLY A 534 40.58 1.44 -3.67
CA GLY A 534 41.69 0.51 -3.38
C GLY A 534 41.23 -0.87 -2.93
N GLU A 535 39.93 -1.17 -3.03
CA GLU A 535 39.36 -2.44 -2.59
C GLU A 535 39.68 -3.61 -3.53
N THR A 536 39.63 -4.84 -2.99
CA THR A 536 39.80 -6.04 -3.82
C THR A 536 38.70 -6.17 -4.85
N PHE A 537 38.97 -6.80 -5.98
CA PHE A 537 38.01 -7.05 -7.06
C PHE A 537 36.69 -7.65 -6.53
N ASN A 538 36.79 -8.69 -5.71
CA ASN A 538 35.59 -9.34 -5.15
C ASN A 538 34.77 -8.39 -4.27
N LYS A 539 35.41 -7.47 -3.54
CA LYS A 539 34.72 -6.48 -2.71
C LYS A 539 34.04 -5.41 -3.57
N LYS A 540 34.70 -4.95 -4.66
CA LYS A 540 34.07 -4.04 -5.64
C LYS A 540 32.81 -4.64 -6.25
N ILE A 541 32.86 -5.90 -6.69
CA ILE A 541 31.69 -6.63 -7.21
C ILE A 541 30.61 -6.75 -6.13
N ARG A 542 30.98 -7.15 -4.91
CA ARG A 542 30.02 -7.24 -3.80
C ARG A 542 29.34 -5.90 -3.52
N ASN A 543 30.10 -4.81 -3.50
CA ASN A 543 29.55 -3.45 -3.29
C ASN A 543 28.56 -3.07 -4.39
N ALA A 544 28.87 -3.38 -5.66
CA ALA A 544 27.95 -3.12 -6.78
C ALA A 544 26.65 -3.93 -6.65
N VAL A 545 26.74 -5.20 -6.26
CA VAL A 545 25.57 -6.06 -6.03
C VAL A 545 24.75 -5.58 -4.82
N THR A 546 25.41 -5.20 -3.73
CA THR A 546 24.70 -4.66 -2.53
C THR A 546 23.93 -3.39 -2.86
N ARG A 547 24.49 -2.52 -3.71
CA ARG A 547 23.83 -1.30 -4.22
C ARG A 547 22.80 -1.57 -5.32
N LYS A 548 22.50 -2.82 -5.63
CA LYS A 548 21.48 -3.23 -6.63
C LYS A 548 21.72 -2.66 -8.04
N ILE A 549 22.98 -2.45 -8.42
CA ILE A 549 23.31 -1.87 -9.73
C ILE A 549 22.98 -2.89 -10.83
N PRO A 550 22.13 -2.54 -11.81
CA PRO A 550 21.66 -3.51 -12.80
C PRO A 550 22.77 -4.07 -13.69
N ASN A 551 23.75 -3.24 -14.08
CA ASN A 551 24.81 -3.63 -14.99
C ASN A 551 26.19 -3.39 -14.38
N ILE A 552 27.01 -4.43 -14.32
CA ILE A 552 28.39 -4.36 -13.85
C ILE A 552 29.30 -4.78 -15.01
N TRP A 553 30.13 -3.85 -15.49
CA TRP A 553 31.08 -4.09 -16.56
C TRP A 553 32.45 -4.34 -15.96
N VAL A 554 32.99 -5.52 -16.10
CA VAL A 554 34.31 -5.90 -15.63
C VAL A 554 35.31 -5.67 -16.76
N ILE A 555 36.41 -4.98 -16.44
CA ILE A 555 37.50 -4.67 -17.38
C ILE A 555 38.82 -5.23 -16.85
N GLY A 556 39.35 -6.20 -17.54
CA GLY A 556 40.72 -6.71 -17.36
C GLY A 556 41.62 -6.37 -18.57
N ASN A 557 42.83 -6.85 -18.55
CA ASN A 557 43.82 -6.61 -19.61
C ASN A 557 43.38 -7.20 -20.97
N ARG A 558 42.66 -8.32 -20.94
CA ARG A 558 42.08 -8.93 -22.14
C ARG A 558 40.98 -8.07 -22.73
N GLU A 559 40.02 -7.65 -21.93
CA GLU A 559 38.93 -6.79 -22.37
C GLU A 559 39.48 -5.49 -22.95
N LYS A 560 40.50 -4.88 -22.33
CA LYS A 560 41.19 -3.70 -22.88
C LYS A 560 41.83 -3.95 -24.22
N ALA A 561 42.53 -5.11 -24.38
CA ALA A 561 43.18 -5.45 -25.62
C ALA A 561 42.21 -5.71 -26.78
N ASP A 562 41.09 -6.36 -26.47
CA ASP A 562 40.05 -6.76 -27.44
C ASP A 562 39.01 -5.64 -27.67
N GLY A 563 39.06 -4.50 -26.95
CA GLY A 563 38.05 -3.47 -27.01
C GLY A 563 36.67 -3.92 -26.48
N ALA A 564 36.64 -4.90 -25.60
CA ALA A 564 35.46 -5.58 -25.10
C ALA A 564 35.17 -5.26 -23.62
N ILE A 565 34.06 -5.73 -23.12
CA ILE A 565 33.71 -5.74 -21.69
C ILE A 565 33.18 -7.12 -21.28
N THR A 566 33.38 -7.51 -20.03
CA THR A 566 32.66 -8.65 -19.44
C THR A 566 31.48 -8.11 -18.65
N TRP A 567 30.26 -8.39 -19.11
CA TRP A 567 29.00 -7.87 -18.57
C TRP A 567 28.39 -8.85 -17.59
N ARG A 568 28.17 -8.39 -16.36
CA ARG A 568 27.37 -9.08 -15.33
C ARG A 568 26.09 -8.29 -15.11
N ARG A 569 24.94 -8.96 -15.06
CA ARG A 569 23.67 -8.39 -14.62
C ARG A 569 23.42 -8.71 -13.16
N TYR A 570 22.78 -7.78 -12.42
CA TYR A 570 22.39 -8.02 -11.03
C TYR A 570 21.50 -9.25 -10.88
N CYS A 571 20.49 -9.41 -11.74
CA CYS A 571 19.50 -10.48 -11.67
C CYS A 571 19.92 -11.82 -12.29
N ALA A 572 21.09 -11.90 -12.97
CA ALA A 572 21.53 -13.08 -13.69
C ALA A 572 22.87 -13.60 -13.18
N LYS A 573 23.03 -14.92 -13.12
CA LYS A 573 24.30 -15.56 -12.74
C LYS A 573 25.32 -15.58 -13.89
N GLU A 574 24.82 -15.54 -15.12
CA GLU A 574 25.64 -15.61 -16.33
C GLU A 574 26.36 -14.30 -16.61
N GLN A 575 27.56 -14.42 -17.19
CA GLN A 575 28.37 -13.30 -17.66
C GLN A 575 28.59 -13.49 -19.16
N VAL A 576 28.59 -12.39 -19.89
CA VAL A 576 28.87 -12.38 -21.32
C VAL A 576 30.01 -11.42 -21.64
N THR A 577 30.92 -11.80 -22.52
CA THR A 577 31.92 -10.89 -23.06
C THR A 577 31.40 -10.33 -24.37
N VAL A 578 31.33 -9.00 -24.46
CA VAL A 578 30.73 -8.28 -25.56
C VAL A 578 31.65 -7.14 -25.98
N ASP A 579 31.73 -6.85 -27.27
CA ASP A 579 32.38 -5.65 -27.79
C ASP A 579 31.79 -4.39 -27.12
N ALA A 580 32.64 -3.44 -26.73
CA ALA A 580 32.23 -2.27 -25.95
C ALA A 580 31.26 -1.34 -26.71
N ALA A 581 31.39 -1.21 -28.04
CA ALA A 581 30.47 -0.42 -28.84
C ALA A 581 29.12 -1.13 -28.96
N ARG A 582 29.13 -2.46 -29.10
CA ARG A 582 27.91 -3.28 -29.09
C ARG A 582 27.18 -3.19 -27.75
N ALA A 583 27.92 -3.31 -26.64
CA ALA A 583 27.34 -3.16 -25.29
C ALA A 583 26.68 -1.78 -25.08
N HIS A 584 27.29 -0.73 -25.63
CA HIS A 584 26.74 0.62 -25.59
C HIS A 584 25.40 0.70 -26.38
N GLU A 585 25.32 0.11 -27.56
CA GLU A 585 24.08 0.07 -28.38
C GLU A 585 22.98 -0.74 -27.70
N MET A 586 23.32 -1.85 -27.06
CA MET A 586 22.38 -2.62 -26.24
C MET A 586 21.80 -1.76 -25.10
N LEU A 587 22.62 -0.99 -24.38
CA LEU A 587 22.13 -0.05 -23.36
C LEU A 587 21.19 1.01 -23.91
N ARG A 588 21.49 1.57 -25.11
CA ARG A 588 20.61 2.51 -25.81
C ARG A 588 19.24 1.87 -26.07
N THR A 589 19.23 0.65 -26.60
CA THR A 589 18.02 -0.11 -26.86
C THR A 589 17.23 -0.36 -25.57
N MET A 590 17.89 -0.84 -24.50
CA MET A 590 17.26 -1.08 -23.19
C MET A 590 16.61 0.19 -22.64
N ARG A 591 17.26 1.34 -22.74
CA ARG A 591 16.70 2.62 -22.32
C ARG A 591 15.53 3.07 -23.20
N ALA A 592 15.67 2.97 -24.52
CA ALA A 592 14.66 3.41 -25.48
C ALA A 592 13.36 2.59 -25.38
N THR A 593 13.48 1.28 -25.17
CA THR A 593 12.35 0.36 -24.99
C THR A 593 11.84 0.26 -23.56
N ARG A 594 12.52 0.92 -22.61
CA ARG A 594 12.28 0.75 -21.15
C ARG A 594 12.25 -0.71 -20.72
N LEU A 595 13.23 -1.48 -21.21
CA LEU A 595 13.33 -2.91 -20.94
C LEU A 595 13.35 -3.19 -19.43
N MET A 596 12.53 -4.15 -19.00
CA MET A 596 12.44 -4.57 -17.59
C MET A 596 13.49 -5.65 -17.28
N ASP A 597 14.75 -5.28 -17.46
CA ASP A 597 15.93 -6.16 -17.34
C ASP A 597 16.31 -6.51 -15.88
N ASN A 598 15.58 -5.98 -14.91
CA ASN A 598 15.67 -6.37 -13.51
C ASN A 598 15.02 -7.73 -13.21
N PHE A 599 14.32 -8.33 -14.17
CA PHE A 599 13.80 -9.70 -14.09
C PHE A 599 14.70 -10.70 -14.80
N ALA A 600 14.89 -11.87 -14.20
CA ALA A 600 15.84 -12.87 -14.70
C ALA A 600 15.42 -13.53 -16.03
N ASP A 601 14.12 -13.57 -16.32
CA ASP A 601 13.53 -14.12 -17.54
C ASP A 601 13.63 -13.17 -18.75
N VAL A 602 14.09 -11.94 -18.54
CA VAL A 602 14.23 -10.94 -19.61
C VAL A 602 15.63 -11.04 -20.24
N SER A 603 15.66 -11.32 -21.53
CA SER A 603 16.91 -11.38 -22.30
C SER A 603 17.42 -9.98 -22.65
N LEU A 604 18.74 -9.84 -22.72
CA LEU A 604 19.36 -8.64 -23.29
C LEU A 604 19.05 -8.52 -24.79
N PRO A 605 18.99 -7.30 -25.36
CA PRO A 605 18.88 -7.11 -26.81
C PRO A 605 20.02 -7.80 -27.54
N SER A 606 19.70 -8.51 -28.64
CA SER A 606 20.69 -9.21 -29.47
C SER A 606 21.52 -8.24 -30.32
#